data_90f236dd7c39cb8f88d26553c990bb0f
#
_entry.id   90f236dd7c39cb8f88d26553c990bb0f
#
_cell.length_a   1.000
_cell.length_b   1.000
_cell.length_c   1.000
_cell.angle_alpha   90.00
_cell.angle_beta   90.00
_cell.angle_gamma   90.00
#
_symmetry.space_group_name_H-M   'P 1'
#
loop_
_entity.id
_entity.type
_entity.pdbx_description
1 polymer ?
#
loop_
_entity_poly.entity_id
_entity_poly.type
_entity_poly.pdbx_seq_one_letter_code
_entity_poly.pdbx_strand_id
1 'polypeptide(L)'
;MQSGHLLTLLDLDRPEFDLLMAESFRWKAGEGQRAHGNLRRVATIFDGPAFRTRLAFDAALSNLGVHQVPLQVRLGEREPISDTAAILNGAVDAVVIRTSDHSAVTELAQHSEIPVINAMTDAGHPCEVISEAFHTRRAPR
;
A
#
# COMPACT_ATOMS: atom_id res chain seq x y z
N MET A 1 -0.37 -11.88 6.36
CA MET A 1 -1.60 -11.03 6.24
C MET A 1 -2.79 -11.94 5.98
N GLN A 2 -3.68 -12.07 6.96
CA GLN A 2 -4.84 -12.98 6.87
C GLN A 2 -5.84 -12.57 5.77
N SER A 3 -5.90 -11.29 5.41
CA SER A 3 -6.81 -10.75 4.38
C SER A 3 -6.13 -10.36 3.07
N GLY A 4 -4.82 -10.42 2.98
CA GLY A 4 -4.08 -9.86 1.85
C GLY A 4 -3.99 -8.34 1.81
N HIS A 5 -4.64 -7.63 2.75
CA HIS A 5 -4.66 -6.16 2.84
C HIS A 5 -3.80 -5.65 3.99
N LEU A 6 -3.33 -4.40 3.89
CA LEU A 6 -2.64 -3.67 4.95
C LEU A 6 -3.40 -2.38 5.25
N LEU A 7 -4.44 -2.46 6.08
CA LEU A 7 -5.27 -1.32 6.45
C LEU A 7 -4.79 -0.69 7.76
N THR A 8 -4.31 -1.53 8.67
CA THR A 8 -3.74 -1.15 9.97
C THR A 8 -2.50 -2.00 10.26
N LEU A 9 -1.72 -1.63 11.28
CA LEU A 9 -0.61 -2.47 11.74
C LEU A 9 -1.05 -3.83 12.29
N LEU A 10 -2.29 -3.95 12.74
CA LEU A 10 -2.84 -5.19 13.29
C LEU A 10 -3.07 -6.26 12.21
N ASP A 11 -3.02 -5.89 10.94
CA ASP A 11 -3.09 -6.83 9.81
C ASP A 11 -1.80 -7.64 9.61
N LEU A 12 -0.71 -7.22 10.26
CA LEU A 12 0.57 -7.93 10.27
C LEU A 12 0.76 -8.67 11.58
N ASP A 13 1.03 -9.97 11.50
CA ASP A 13 1.55 -10.70 12.64
C ASP A 13 3.06 -10.41 12.85
N ARG A 14 3.62 -10.94 13.95
CA ARG A 14 5.01 -10.67 14.28
C ARG A 14 5.99 -11.25 13.25
N PRO A 15 5.85 -12.49 12.76
CA PRO A 15 6.67 -13.03 11.68
C PRO A 15 6.61 -12.20 10.39
N GLU A 16 5.44 -11.78 9.96
CA GLU A 16 5.25 -10.95 8.76
C GLU A 16 5.93 -9.58 8.91
N PHE A 17 5.79 -8.96 10.09
CA PHE A 17 6.47 -7.70 10.37
C PHE A 17 7.99 -7.85 10.37
N ASP A 18 8.53 -8.91 10.97
CA ASP A 18 9.96 -9.15 11.00
C ASP A 18 10.52 -9.47 9.61
N LEU A 19 9.77 -10.19 8.76
CA LEU A 19 10.10 -10.41 7.35
C LEU A 19 10.14 -9.09 6.56
N LEU A 20 9.12 -8.22 6.73
CA LEU A 20 9.07 -6.92 6.09
C LEU A 20 10.26 -6.04 6.49
N MET A 21 10.66 -6.06 7.76
CA MET A 21 11.86 -5.37 8.24
C MET A 21 13.14 -5.91 7.58
N ALA A 22 13.29 -7.24 7.51
CA ALA A 22 14.44 -7.86 6.88
C ALA A 22 14.56 -7.49 5.40
N GLU A 23 13.47 -7.55 4.65
CA GLU A 23 13.43 -7.12 3.24
C GLU A 23 13.74 -5.63 3.08
N SER A 24 13.25 -4.78 3.98
CA SER A 24 13.55 -3.34 3.97
C SER A 24 15.05 -3.07 4.15
N PHE A 25 15.73 -3.81 5.03
CA PHE A 25 17.19 -3.71 5.18
C PHE A 25 17.95 -4.20 3.95
N ARG A 26 17.51 -5.28 3.32
CA ARG A 26 18.12 -5.77 2.05
C ARG A 26 17.99 -4.73 0.94
N TRP A 27 16.81 -4.10 0.80
CA TRP A 27 16.62 -3.02 -0.17
C TRP A 27 17.55 -1.84 0.11
N LYS A 28 17.71 -1.44 1.36
CA LYS A 28 18.62 -0.37 1.75
C LYS A 28 20.08 -0.69 1.49
N ALA A 29 20.47 -1.95 1.60
CA ALA A 29 21.82 -2.44 1.28
C ALA A 29 22.08 -2.57 -0.24
N GLY A 30 21.10 -2.32 -1.09
CA GLY A 30 21.18 -2.51 -2.54
C GLY A 30 21.03 -3.97 -2.99
N GLU A 31 20.60 -4.86 -2.09
CA GLU A 31 20.36 -6.29 -2.34
C GLU A 31 18.90 -6.60 -2.67
N GLY A 32 18.06 -5.58 -2.75
CA GLY A 32 16.66 -5.73 -3.07
C GLY A 32 16.44 -6.25 -4.49
N GLN A 33 15.46 -7.12 -4.65
CA GLN A 33 15.09 -7.67 -5.94
C GLN A 33 13.85 -6.95 -6.48
N ARG A 34 13.76 -6.83 -7.81
CA ARG A 34 12.54 -6.34 -8.45
C ARG A 34 11.35 -7.21 -8.06
N ALA A 35 10.15 -6.64 -8.12
CA ALA A 35 8.94 -7.36 -7.80
C ALA A 35 8.87 -8.70 -8.53
N HIS A 36 8.64 -9.77 -7.77
CA HIS A 36 8.46 -11.11 -8.30
C HIS A 36 6.96 -11.43 -8.43
N GLY A 37 6.63 -12.31 -9.36
CA GLY A 37 5.26 -12.74 -9.58
C GLY A 37 4.46 -11.82 -10.50
N ASN A 38 3.18 -11.68 -10.21
CA ASN A 38 2.22 -10.99 -11.09
C ASN A 38 2.04 -9.49 -10.78
N LEU A 39 2.78 -8.93 -9.82
CA LEU A 39 2.67 -7.50 -9.51
C LEU A 39 3.27 -6.66 -10.64
N ARG A 40 2.42 -6.15 -11.51
CA ARG A 40 2.79 -5.36 -12.70
C ARG A 40 2.25 -3.95 -12.66
N ARG A 41 1.05 -3.76 -12.12
CA ARG A 41 0.33 -2.50 -12.09
C ARG A 41 -0.22 -2.23 -10.69
N VAL A 42 0.05 -1.06 -10.16
CA VAL A 42 -0.46 -0.63 -8.86
C VAL A 42 -1.22 0.68 -9.04
N ALA A 43 -2.51 0.69 -8.69
CA ALA A 43 -3.26 1.93 -8.61
C ALA A 43 -2.85 2.73 -7.38
N THR A 44 -2.66 4.04 -7.54
CA THR A 44 -2.43 4.96 -6.43
C THR A 44 -3.55 6.00 -6.40
N ILE A 45 -4.31 6.01 -5.32
CA ILE A 45 -5.44 6.91 -5.08
C ILE A 45 -5.05 7.83 -3.93
N PHE A 46 -4.85 9.11 -4.20
CA PHE A 46 -4.50 10.09 -3.18
C PHE A 46 -5.52 11.24 -3.19
N ASP A 47 -6.37 11.28 -2.18
CA ASP A 47 -7.30 12.37 -1.94
C ASP A 47 -6.55 13.52 -1.23
N GLY A 48 -6.43 14.65 -1.92
CA GLY A 48 -5.75 15.85 -1.41
C GLY A 48 -4.23 15.87 -1.55
N PRO A 49 -3.59 16.89 -0.93
CA PRO A 49 -2.15 17.09 -1.01
C PRO A 49 -1.41 16.01 -0.23
N ALA A 50 -0.60 15.22 -0.92
CA ALA A 50 0.15 14.09 -0.36
C ALA A 50 1.57 14.02 -0.92
N PHE A 51 2.25 15.15 -1.07
CA PHE A 51 3.52 15.27 -1.78
C PHE A 51 4.54 14.19 -1.39
N ARG A 52 4.86 14.10 -0.09
CA ARG A 52 5.87 13.13 0.41
C ARG A 52 5.46 11.69 0.17
N THR A 53 4.19 11.35 0.44
CA THR A 53 3.67 10.01 0.25
C THR A 53 3.64 9.62 -1.24
N ARG A 54 3.20 10.53 -2.11
CA ARG A 54 3.22 10.32 -3.57
C ARG A 54 4.63 10.03 -4.06
N LEU A 55 5.59 10.90 -3.72
CA LEU A 55 6.97 10.75 -4.14
C LEU A 55 7.59 9.44 -3.64
N ALA A 56 7.32 9.05 -2.39
CA ALA A 56 7.84 7.82 -1.81
C ALA A 56 7.30 6.58 -2.54
N PHE A 57 5.99 6.51 -2.80
CA PHE A 57 5.41 5.40 -3.55
C PHE A 57 5.82 5.37 -5.01
N ASP A 58 5.91 6.53 -5.68
CA ASP A 58 6.40 6.63 -7.06
C ASP A 58 7.83 6.06 -7.19
N ALA A 59 8.72 6.51 -6.32
CA ALA A 59 10.10 6.01 -6.29
C ALA A 59 10.17 4.50 -5.97
N ALA A 60 9.38 4.03 -4.99
CA ALA A 60 9.37 2.62 -4.62
C ALA A 60 8.84 1.72 -5.75
N LEU A 61 7.72 2.08 -6.37
CA LEU A 61 7.14 1.33 -7.49
C LEU A 61 8.08 1.30 -8.71
N SER A 62 8.71 2.43 -9.00
CA SER A 62 9.73 2.53 -10.07
C SER A 62 10.91 1.60 -9.81
N ASN A 63 11.45 1.58 -8.57
CA ASN A 63 12.54 0.70 -8.19
C ASN A 63 12.15 -0.79 -8.28
N LEU A 64 10.91 -1.12 -7.94
CA LEU A 64 10.35 -2.46 -8.08
C LEU A 64 10.11 -2.86 -9.55
N GLY A 65 10.13 -1.92 -10.48
CA GLY A 65 9.78 -2.16 -11.89
C GLY A 65 8.28 -2.34 -12.12
N VAL A 66 7.46 -1.75 -11.24
CA VAL A 66 5.99 -1.81 -11.27
C VAL A 66 5.42 -0.55 -11.91
N HIS A 67 4.47 -0.71 -12.81
CA HIS A 67 3.78 0.42 -13.43
C HIS A 67 2.77 1.03 -12.46
N GLN A 68 2.94 2.31 -12.16
CA GLN A 68 1.99 3.07 -11.37
C GLN A 68 0.84 3.57 -12.23
N VAL A 69 -0.38 3.41 -11.73
CA VAL A 69 -1.62 3.94 -12.32
C VAL A 69 -2.18 5.00 -11.36
N PRO A 70 -1.83 6.28 -11.52
CA PRO A 70 -2.34 7.33 -10.64
C PRO A 70 -3.80 7.63 -10.97
N LEU A 71 -4.66 7.55 -9.97
CA LEU A 71 -6.09 7.81 -10.08
C LEU A 71 -6.49 9.00 -9.20
N GLN A 72 -7.30 9.89 -9.75
CA GLN A 72 -7.90 11.02 -9.03
C GLN A 72 -9.38 10.76 -8.84
N VAL A 73 -9.71 9.91 -7.88
CA VAL A 73 -11.07 9.55 -7.56
C VAL A 73 -11.30 9.65 -6.05
N ARG A 74 -12.54 9.97 -5.67
CA ARG A 74 -13.02 9.83 -4.30
C ARG A 74 -13.94 8.64 -4.24
N LEU A 75 -13.67 7.72 -3.30
CA LEU A 75 -14.49 6.53 -3.13
C LEU A 75 -15.91 6.92 -2.75
N GLY A 76 -16.90 6.26 -3.38
CA GLY A 76 -18.31 6.46 -3.07
C GLY A 76 -18.93 7.76 -3.58
N GLU A 77 -18.19 8.63 -4.29
CA GLU A 77 -18.71 9.91 -4.77
C GLU A 77 -19.59 9.77 -6.02
N ARG A 78 -19.15 8.96 -6.99
CA ARG A 78 -19.85 8.80 -8.28
C ARG A 78 -20.56 7.47 -8.43
N GLU A 79 -20.03 6.45 -7.78
CA GLU A 79 -20.49 5.07 -7.87
C GLU A 79 -20.29 4.37 -6.52
N PRO A 80 -21.01 3.27 -6.25
CA PRO A 80 -20.76 2.45 -5.07
C PRO A 80 -19.29 1.98 -5.02
N ILE A 81 -18.74 1.89 -3.82
CA ILE A 81 -17.35 1.44 -3.63
C ILE A 81 -17.13 0.02 -4.14
N SER A 82 -18.17 -0.83 -4.06
CA SER A 82 -18.16 -2.18 -4.66
C SER A 82 -17.91 -2.17 -6.16
N ASP A 83 -18.46 -1.20 -6.89
CA ASP A 83 -18.28 -1.09 -8.34
C ASP A 83 -16.87 -0.59 -8.66
N THR A 84 -16.36 0.40 -7.90
CA THR A 84 -14.96 0.82 -7.98
C THR A 84 -14.01 -0.36 -7.71
N ALA A 85 -14.29 -1.19 -6.70
CA ALA A 85 -13.50 -2.39 -6.40
C ALA A 85 -13.51 -3.38 -7.56
N ALA A 86 -14.68 -3.64 -8.17
CA ALA A 86 -14.78 -4.55 -9.32
C ALA A 86 -13.97 -4.07 -10.53
N ILE A 87 -13.97 -2.76 -10.81
CA ILE A 87 -13.15 -2.17 -11.87
C ILE A 87 -11.66 -2.35 -11.56
N LEU A 88 -11.25 -2.05 -10.33
CA LEU A 88 -9.84 -2.17 -9.92
C LEU A 88 -9.35 -3.63 -9.96
N ASN A 89 -10.17 -4.59 -9.52
CA ASN A 89 -9.84 -6.03 -9.58
C ASN A 89 -9.51 -6.50 -11.01
N GLY A 90 -10.17 -5.93 -12.01
CA GLY A 90 -9.90 -6.27 -13.42
C GLY A 90 -8.75 -5.50 -14.07
N ALA A 91 -8.28 -4.41 -13.45
CA ALA A 91 -7.36 -3.47 -14.09
C ALA A 91 -5.95 -3.45 -13.50
N VAL A 92 -5.80 -3.69 -12.20
CA VAL A 92 -4.53 -3.57 -11.46
C VAL A 92 -4.31 -4.75 -10.53
N ASP A 93 -3.09 -4.87 -10.02
CA ASP A 93 -2.68 -6.00 -9.17
C ASP A 93 -2.64 -5.63 -7.68
N ALA A 94 -2.69 -4.34 -7.36
CA ALA A 94 -2.81 -3.82 -6.00
C ALA A 94 -3.28 -2.36 -6.01
N VAL A 95 -3.75 -1.89 -4.86
CA VAL A 95 -4.17 -0.50 -4.64
C VAL A 95 -3.43 0.09 -3.46
N VAL A 96 -2.85 1.27 -3.63
CA VAL A 96 -2.36 2.13 -2.55
C VAL A 96 -3.30 3.32 -2.44
N ILE A 97 -3.87 3.53 -1.27
CA ILE A 97 -4.86 4.59 -1.07
C ILE A 97 -4.55 5.46 0.14
N ARG A 98 -4.68 6.77 -0.04
CA ARG A 98 -4.66 7.78 0.99
C ARG A 98 -5.90 8.64 0.90
N THR A 99 -6.70 8.63 1.93
CA THR A 99 -7.92 9.43 2.10
C THR A 99 -8.17 9.66 3.58
N SER A 100 -8.99 10.64 3.94
CA SER A 100 -9.40 10.82 5.33
C SER A 100 -10.39 9.78 5.84
N ASP A 101 -11.14 9.14 4.94
CA ASP A 101 -12.21 8.20 5.29
C ASP A 101 -11.70 6.76 5.37
N HIS A 102 -11.42 6.27 6.60
CA HIS A 102 -11.01 4.89 6.83
C HIS A 102 -12.12 3.88 6.53
N SER A 103 -13.37 4.26 6.73
CA SER A 103 -14.50 3.36 6.46
C SER A 103 -14.62 3.04 4.96
N ALA A 104 -14.38 4.02 4.10
CA ALA A 104 -14.34 3.82 2.66
C ALA A 104 -13.19 2.89 2.22
N VAL A 105 -12.02 2.99 2.87
CA VAL A 105 -10.90 2.07 2.59
C VAL A 105 -11.22 0.65 3.04
N THR A 106 -11.87 0.51 4.19
CA THR A 106 -12.31 -0.80 4.71
C THR A 106 -13.34 -1.43 3.78
N GLU A 107 -14.32 -0.67 3.31
CA GLU A 107 -15.33 -1.13 2.36
C GLU A 107 -14.68 -1.53 1.01
N LEU A 108 -13.75 -0.73 0.51
CA LEU A 108 -12.98 -1.08 -0.70
C LEU A 108 -12.27 -2.43 -0.53
N ALA A 109 -11.61 -2.64 0.60
CA ALA A 109 -10.91 -3.89 0.89
C ALA A 109 -11.85 -5.10 0.98
N GLN A 110 -13.05 -4.93 1.55
CA GLN A 110 -14.06 -6.00 1.62
C GLN A 110 -14.53 -6.49 0.24
N HIS A 111 -14.52 -5.62 -0.78
CA HIS A 111 -14.92 -5.94 -2.15
C HIS A 111 -13.73 -6.20 -3.09
N SER A 112 -12.49 -6.07 -2.60
CA SER A 112 -11.29 -6.23 -3.41
C SER A 112 -10.73 -7.64 -3.31
N GLU A 113 -10.45 -8.23 -4.47
CA GLU A 113 -9.69 -9.50 -4.62
C GLU A 113 -8.17 -9.25 -4.65
N ILE A 114 -7.77 -8.01 -4.82
CA ILE A 114 -6.37 -7.56 -4.87
C ILE A 114 -5.97 -6.85 -3.57
N PRO A 115 -4.69 -6.83 -3.20
CA PRO A 115 -4.23 -6.12 -2.00
C PRO A 115 -4.59 -4.64 -1.99
N VAL A 116 -5.12 -4.18 -0.86
CA VAL A 116 -5.34 -2.76 -0.56
C VAL A 116 -4.39 -2.33 0.55
N ILE A 117 -3.63 -1.27 0.29
CA ILE A 117 -2.62 -0.72 1.20
C ILE A 117 -3.05 0.69 1.62
N ASN A 118 -3.27 0.86 2.91
CA ASN A 118 -3.56 2.16 3.51
C ASN A 118 -2.29 3.00 3.61
N ALA A 119 -2.20 4.07 2.83
CA ALA A 119 -1.11 5.04 2.85
C ALA A 119 -1.45 6.32 3.65
N MET A 120 -2.43 6.28 4.49
CA MET A 120 -2.94 7.18 5.51
C MET A 120 -4.46 7.35 5.42
N THR A 121 -5.09 7.22 6.57
CA THR A 121 -6.48 7.63 6.81
C THR A 121 -6.55 8.37 8.15
N ASP A 122 -7.73 8.80 8.56
CA ASP A 122 -7.99 9.34 9.91
C ASP A 122 -7.75 8.32 11.04
N ALA A 123 -7.82 7.01 10.74
CA ALA A 123 -7.52 5.95 11.70
C ALA A 123 -6.01 5.62 11.85
N GLY A 124 -5.16 6.11 10.92
CA GLY A 124 -3.72 5.92 11.01
C GLY A 124 -3.00 5.73 9.67
N HIS A 125 -1.67 5.56 9.77
CA HIS A 125 -0.77 5.44 8.63
C HIS A 125 0.18 4.25 8.84
N PRO A 126 -0.23 3.00 8.56
CA PRO A 126 0.60 1.82 8.81
C PRO A 126 1.96 1.88 8.11
N CYS A 127 2.03 2.39 6.88
CA CYS A 127 3.30 2.52 6.15
C CYS A 127 4.28 3.48 6.83
N GLU A 128 3.81 4.58 7.44
CA GLU A 128 4.67 5.51 8.16
C GLU A 128 5.21 4.89 9.44
N VAL A 129 4.37 4.22 10.23
CA VAL A 129 4.80 3.53 11.45
C VAL A 129 5.81 2.43 11.15
N ILE A 130 5.64 1.67 10.07
CA ILE A 130 6.61 0.68 9.59
C ILE A 130 7.94 1.36 9.22
N SER A 131 7.88 2.49 8.53
CA SER A 131 9.06 3.28 8.16
C SER A 131 9.80 3.83 9.38
N GLU A 132 9.09 4.34 10.38
CA GLU A 132 9.68 4.80 11.63
C GLU A 132 10.33 3.64 12.41
N ALA A 133 9.65 2.49 12.50
CA ALA A 133 10.20 1.29 13.10
C ALA A 133 11.48 0.83 12.39
N PHE A 134 11.54 0.94 11.08
CA PHE A 134 12.74 0.65 10.28
C PHE A 134 13.89 1.59 10.64
N HIS A 135 13.64 2.90 10.77
CA HIS A 135 14.67 3.88 11.10
C HIS A 135 15.21 3.74 12.53
N THR A 136 14.40 3.27 13.46
CA THR A 136 14.80 3.05 14.86
C THR A 136 15.52 1.71 15.09
N ARG A 137 15.32 0.72 14.23
CA ARG A 137 16.02 -0.57 14.30
C ARG A 137 17.40 -0.45 13.67
N ARG A 138 18.43 -0.97 14.37
CA ARG A 138 19.75 -1.20 13.76
C ARG A 138 19.64 -2.40 12.82
N ALA A 139 20.35 -2.31 11.67
CA ALA A 139 20.47 -3.46 10.79
C ALA A 139 20.98 -4.69 11.59
N PRO A 140 20.45 -5.90 11.35
CA PRO A 140 21.01 -7.11 11.93
C PRO A 140 22.49 -7.18 11.61
N ARG A 141 23.30 -7.49 12.62
CA ARG A 141 24.76 -7.72 12.43
C ARG A 141 25.01 -9.04 11.75
#